data_ba9b00d047230caf986e5ce9536a8a42
#
_entry.id   ba9b00d047230caf986e5ce9536a8a42
#
_cell.length_a   1.000
_cell.length_b   1.000
_cell.length_c   1.000
_cell.angle_alpha   90.00
_cell.angle_beta   90.00
_cell.angle_gamma   90.00
#
_symmetry.space_group_name_H-M   'P 1'
#
loop_
_entity.id
_entity.type
_entity.pdbx_description
1 polymer ?
#
loop_
_entity_poly.entity_id
_entity_poly.type
_entity_poly.pdbx_seq_one_letter_code
_entity_poly.pdbx_strand_id
1 'polypeptide(L)'
;MTDARQVMPGEDTTTEHPFSIMPEWPEIKNFQKEFRSFVAERDWDQFHTPKNLAMALAGEVGELLEHFQWLTAEQSAELPDETREKVKQEIADVQIYLAALADRLGVQIGPAVAAKMALNAEKYPAGQVRGSSRKYTDYD
;
A
#
# COMPACT_ATOMS: atom_id res chain seq x y z
N MET A 1 62.98 6.80 -7.00
CA MET A 1 62.03 7.43 -6.05
C MET A 1 60.69 7.49 -6.77
N THR A 2 59.83 6.53 -6.52
CA THR A 2 58.51 6.40 -7.22
C THR A 2 57.47 6.55 -6.13
N ASP A 3 56.74 7.67 -6.21
CA ASP A 3 55.65 7.99 -5.31
C ASP A 3 54.43 7.14 -5.69
N ALA A 4 54.11 6.17 -4.89
CA ALA A 4 52.91 5.37 -5.03
C ALA A 4 51.77 6.05 -4.29
N ARG A 5 50.95 6.81 -5.00
CA ARG A 5 49.66 7.30 -4.47
C ARG A 5 48.74 6.13 -4.25
N GLN A 6 48.51 5.82 -3.01
CA GLN A 6 47.54 4.89 -2.51
C GLN A 6 46.12 5.43 -2.83
N VAL A 7 45.45 4.82 -3.80
CA VAL A 7 44.04 5.09 -4.09
C VAL A 7 43.22 4.40 -3.01
N MET A 8 42.61 5.18 -2.15
CA MET A 8 41.64 4.70 -1.18
C MET A 8 40.41 4.19 -1.94
N PRO A 9 39.88 3.00 -1.63
CA PRO A 9 38.64 2.54 -2.23
C PRO A 9 37.51 3.46 -1.79
N GLY A 10 36.75 3.98 -2.76
CA GLY A 10 35.57 4.79 -2.51
C GLY A 10 34.59 4.00 -1.66
N GLU A 11 34.16 4.58 -0.56
CA GLU A 11 33.02 4.13 0.22
C GLU A 11 31.79 4.21 -0.69
N ASP A 12 31.31 3.03 -1.12
CA ASP A 12 30.01 2.89 -1.77
C ASP A 12 28.94 3.14 -0.70
N THR A 13 28.60 4.43 -0.51
CA THR A 13 27.49 4.84 0.33
C THR A 13 26.17 4.76 -0.43
N THR A 14 25.85 3.61 -1.00
CA THR A 14 24.46 3.27 -1.28
C THR A 14 23.82 2.99 0.07
N THR A 15 23.27 4.02 0.67
CA THR A 15 22.34 3.88 1.80
C THR A 15 21.14 3.12 1.28
N GLU A 16 21.17 1.79 1.38
CA GLU A 16 20.01 0.97 1.08
C GLU A 16 18.88 1.46 1.98
N HIS A 17 17.83 1.97 1.37
CA HIS A 17 16.64 2.43 2.08
C HIS A 17 16.05 1.22 2.82
N PRO A 18 15.59 1.34 4.10
CA PRO A 18 15.08 0.21 4.88
C PRO A 18 13.88 -0.52 4.22
N PHE A 19 13.28 0.09 3.19
CA PHE A 19 12.21 -0.53 2.41
C PHE A 19 12.69 -1.20 1.11
N SER A 20 13.99 -1.24 0.82
CA SER A 20 14.54 -1.65 -0.49
C SER A 20 14.23 -3.10 -0.86
N ILE A 21 13.99 -3.97 0.12
CA ILE A 21 13.73 -5.40 -0.12
C ILE A 21 12.60 -5.85 0.82
N MET A 22 11.36 -5.76 0.36
CA MET A 22 10.24 -6.44 1.03
C MET A 22 9.77 -7.60 0.16
N PRO A 23 9.75 -8.84 0.68
CA PRO A 23 9.14 -9.96 -0.03
C PRO A 23 7.63 -9.78 -0.14
N GLU A 24 6.99 -10.59 -0.96
CA GLU A 24 5.53 -10.68 -0.92
C GLU A 24 5.08 -11.17 0.47
N TRP A 25 4.01 -10.59 0.98
CA TRP A 25 3.49 -10.94 2.30
C TRP A 25 2.78 -12.30 2.27
N PRO A 26 3.21 -13.26 3.09
CA PRO A 26 2.66 -14.62 3.05
C PRO A 26 1.14 -14.65 3.28
N GLU A 27 0.62 -13.77 4.12
CA GLU A 27 -0.79 -13.64 4.45
C GLU A 27 -1.61 -13.25 3.20
N ILE A 28 -1.10 -12.32 2.39
CA ILE A 28 -1.74 -11.90 1.14
C ILE A 28 -1.75 -13.06 0.14
N LYS A 29 -0.63 -13.76 -0.01
CA LYS A 29 -0.56 -14.94 -0.88
C LYS A 29 -1.52 -16.04 -0.49
N ASN A 30 -1.61 -16.35 0.79
CA ASN A 30 -2.52 -17.36 1.31
C ASN A 30 -3.98 -16.94 1.07
N PHE A 31 -4.32 -15.70 1.38
CA PHE A 31 -5.65 -15.15 1.11
C PHE A 31 -6.00 -15.23 -0.38
N GLN A 32 -5.12 -14.79 -1.28
CA GLN A 32 -5.36 -14.83 -2.73
C GLN A 32 -5.65 -16.26 -3.21
N LYS A 33 -4.95 -17.25 -2.70
CA LYS A 33 -5.19 -18.67 -3.01
C LYS A 33 -6.58 -19.11 -2.55
N GLU A 34 -6.96 -18.83 -1.33
CA GLU A 34 -8.27 -19.17 -0.76
C GLU A 34 -9.39 -18.44 -1.50
N PHE A 35 -9.18 -17.18 -1.82
CA PHE A 35 -10.17 -16.38 -2.55
C PHE A 35 -10.39 -16.87 -3.97
N ARG A 36 -9.35 -17.33 -4.67
CA ARG A 36 -9.52 -17.99 -5.99
C ARG A 36 -10.41 -19.23 -5.89
N SER A 37 -10.24 -20.05 -4.85
CA SER A 37 -11.11 -21.21 -4.63
C SER A 37 -12.56 -20.79 -4.36
N PHE A 38 -12.76 -19.80 -3.50
CA PHE A 38 -14.07 -19.22 -3.19
C PHE A 38 -14.80 -18.71 -4.43
N VAL A 39 -14.09 -18.03 -5.33
CA VAL A 39 -14.60 -17.49 -6.59
C VAL A 39 -14.93 -18.60 -7.57
N ALA A 40 -14.05 -19.60 -7.70
CA ALA A 40 -14.24 -20.75 -8.60
C ALA A 40 -15.45 -21.60 -8.22
N GLU A 41 -15.67 -21.87 -6.93
CA GLU A 41 -16.82 -22.62 -6.43
C GLU A 41 -18.17 -21.96 -6.78
N ARG A 42 -18.18 -20.66 -7.06
CA ARG A 42 -19.37 -19.86 -7.39
C ARG A 42 -19.48 -19.52 -8.87
N ASP A 43 -18.56 -19.99 -9.67
CA ASP A 43 -18.44 -19.63 -11.10
C ASP A 43 -18.37 -18.09 -11.32
N TRP A 44 -17.74 -17.38 -10.40
CA TRP A 44 -17.61 -15.93 -10.44
C TRP A 44 -16.35 -15.44 -11.17
N ASP A 45 -15.48 -16.33 -11.58
CA ASP A 45 -14.25 -15.99 -12.28
C ASP A 45 -14.51 -15.12 -13.53
N GLN A 46 -15.56 -15.42 -14.25
CA GLN A 46 -16.03 -14.69 -15.43
C GLN A 46 -16.37 -13.21 -15.14
N PHE A 47 -16.75 -12.86 -13.90
CA PHE A 47 -17.11 -11.51 -13.49
C PHE A 47 -15.95 -10.75 -12.85
N HIS A 48 -14.90 -11.45 -12.42
CA HIS A 48 -13.74 -10.89 -11.71
C HIS A 48 -12.65 -10.43 -12.69
N THR A 49 -13.04 -9.61 -13.66
CA THR A 49 -12.07 -8.92 -14.53
C THR A 49 -11.37 -7.80 -13.76
N PRO A 50 -10.16 -7.37 -14.13
CA PRO A 50 -9.48 -6.23 -13.50
C PRO A 50 -10.33 -4.97 -13.45
N LYS A 51 -11.07 -4.67 -14.53
CA LYS A 51 -12.00 -3.53 -14.57
C LYS A 51 -13.10 -3.66 -13.51
N ASN A 52 -13.77 -4.80 -13.42
CA ASN A 52 -14.86 -5.01 -12.48
C ASN A 52 -14.35 -4.99 -11.02
N LEU A 53 -13.19 -5.59 -10.76
CA LEU A 53 -12.55 -5.56 -9.44
C LEU A 53 -12.17 -4.13 -9.03
N ALA A 54 -11.64 -3.32 -9.95
CA ALA A 54 -11.33 -1.92 -9.67
C ALA A 54 -12.59 -1.09 -9.38
N MET A 55 -13.70 -1.35 -10.10
CA MET A 55 -14.99 -0.70 -9.84
C MET A 55 -15.59 -1.12 -8.50
N ALA A 56 -15.54 -2.41 -8.15
CA ALA A 56 -15.97 -2.91 -6.85
C ALA A 56 -15.14 -2.29 -5.72
N LEU A 57 -13.81 -2.29 -5.85
CA LEU A 57 -12.91 -1.65 -4.88
C LEU A 57 -13.28 -0.18 -4.65
N ALA A 58 -13.60 0.58 -5.71
CA ALA A 58 -14.02 1.96 -5.58
C ALA A 58 -15.35 2.10 -4.81
N GLY A 59 -16.29 1.15 -5.00
CA GLY A 59 -17.52 1.06 -4.22
C GLY A 59 -17.25 0.90 -2.73
N GLU A 60 -16.45 -0.09 -2.35
CA GLU A 60 -16.11 -0.37 -0.94
C GLU A 60 -15.36 0.81 -0.28
N VAL A 61 -14.46 1.48 -1.02
CA VAL A 61 -13.83 2.71 -0.54
C VAL A 61 -14.87 3.82 -0.29
N GLY A 62 -15.90 3.90 -1.15
CA GLY A 62 -17.04 4.80 -0.95
C GLY A 62 -17.82 4.48 0.33
N GLU A 63 -18.15 3.22 0.57
CA GLU A 63 -18.85 2.76 1.78
C GLU A 63 -18.00 3.01 3.04
N LEU A 64 -16.70 2.74 2.99
CA LEU A 64 -15.79 3.11 4.06
C LEU A 64 -15.80 4.63 4.34
N LEU A 65 -15.80 5.46 3.30
CA LEU A 65 -15.83 6.92 3.43
C LEU A 65 -17.12 7.42 4.10
N GLU A 66 -18.26 6.77 3.86
CA GLU A 66 -19.55 7.17 4.44
C GLU A 66 -19.51 7.20 5.97
N HIS A 67 -18.71 6.34 6.60
CA HIS A 67 -18.56 6.32 8.06
C HIS A 67 -17.78 7.51 8.62
N PHE A 68 -17.03 8.25 7.79
CA PHE A 68 -16.12 9.31 8.23
C PHE A 68 -16.46 10.70 7.71
N GLN A 69 -17.13 10.79 6.56
CA GLN A 69 -17.27 12.04 5.82
C GLN A 69 -17.88 13.22 6.61
N TRP A 70 -18.68 12.93 7.63
CA TRP A 70 -19.35 13.94 8.45
C TRP A 70 -18.75 14.08 9.85
N LEU A 71 -17.69 13.35 10.17
CA LEU A 71 -17.04 13.39 11.47
C LEU A 71 -15.97 14.49 11.52
N THR A 72 -15.75 15.04 12.70
CA THR A 72 -14.54 15.82 12.97
C THR A 72 -13.34 14.88 13.12
N ALA A 73 -12.12 15.44 13.11
CA ALA A 73 -10.90 14.66 13.34
C ALA A 73 -10.94 13.93 14.70
N GLU A 74 -11.41 14.62 15.74
CA GLU A 74 -11.54 14.06 17.10
C GLU A 74 -12.54 12.91 17.14
N GLN A 75 -13.72 13.10 16.53
CA GLN A 75 -14.75 12.05 16.45
C GLN A 75 -14.27 10.83 15.66
N SER A 76 -13.49 11.03 14.61
CA SER A 76 -12.94 9.94 13.80
C SER A 76 -11.94 9.07 14.57
N ALA A 77 -11.27 9.62 15.57
CA ALA A 77 -10.31 8.90 16.41
C ALA A 77 -10.97 8.00 17.45
N GLU A 78 -12.21 8.28 17.83
CA GLU A 78 -12.96 7.60 18.90
C GLU A 78 -14.33 7.15 18.42
N LEU A 79 -14.35 6.21 17.48
CA LEU A 79 -15.59 5.67 16.93
C LEU A 79 -16.36 4.85 17.97
N PRO A 80 -17.71 4.96 18.03
CA PRO A 80 -18.54 4.04 18.77
C PRO A 80 -18.29 2.58 18.32
N ASP A 81 -18.45 1.61 19.20
CA ASP A 81 -18.17 0.19 18.94
C ASP A 81 -18.96 -0.34 17.73
N GLU A 82 -20.24 0.01 17.62
CA GLU A 82 -21.07 -0.38 16.49
C GLU A 82 -20.52 0.16 15.15
N THR A 83 -20.11 1.42 15.13
CA THR A 83 -19.52 2.04 13.93
C THR A 83 -18.17 1.42 13.61
N ARG A 84 -17.36 1.12 14.63
CA ARG A 84 -16.07 0.46 14.47
C ARG A 84 -16.20 -0.92 13.84
N GLU A 85 -17.22 -1.71 14.20
CA GLU A 85 -17.46 -3.01 13.59
C GLU A 85 -17.89 -2.89 12.13
N LYS A 86 -18.67 -1.88 11.75
CA LYS A 86 -18.99 -1.58 10.35
C LYS A 86 -17.73 -1.18 9.56
N VAL A 87 -16.96 -0.23 10.07
CA VAL A 87 -15.68 0.19 9.47
C VAL A 87 -14.73 -0.99 9.29
N LYS A 88 -14.66 -1.91 10.23
CA LYS A 88 -13.85 -3.13 10.13
C LYS A 88 -14.28 -4.00 8.95
N GLN A 89 -15.57 -4.12 8.67
CA GLN A 89 -16.09 -4.86 7.51
C GLN A 89 -15.69 -4.18 6.20
N GLU A 90 -15.87 -2.85 6.10
CA GLU A 90 -15.47 -2.11 4.90
C GLU A 90 -13.96 -2.15 4.65
N ILE A 91 -13.15 -2.10 5.70
CA ILE A 91 -11.69 -2.30 5.56
C ILE A 91 -11.38 -3.69 5.00
N ALA A 92 -12.11 -4.72 5.46
CA ALA A 92 -11.93 -6.08 4.96
C ALA A 92 -12.33 -6.18 3.47
N ASP A 93 -13.46 -5.58 3.08
CA ASP A 93 -13.94 -5.60 1.68
C ASP A 93 -13.00 -4.84 0.75
N VAL A 94 -12.50 -3.67 1.15
CA VAL A 94 -11.44 -2.93 0.44
C VAL A 94 -10.19 -3.79 0.25
N GLN A 95 -9.76 -4.49 1.30
CA GLN A 95 -8.57 -5.36 1.23
C GLN A 95 -8.79 -6.57 0.33
N ILE A 96 -9.99 -7.19 0.36
CA ILE A 96 -10.37 -8.31 -0.49
C ILE A 96 -10.25 -7.93 -1.96
N TYR A 97 -10.92 -6.85 -2.38
CA TYR A 97 -10.89 -6.43 -3.79
C TYR A 97 -9.52 -5.92 -4.23
N LEU A 98 -8.77 -5.24 -3.35
CA LEU A 98 -7.40 -4.81 -3.66
C LEU A 98 -6.47 -6.01 -3.90
N ALA A 99 -6.50 -7.01 -3.03
CA ALA A 99 -5.70 -8.22 -3.16
C ALA A 99 -6.09 -9.05 -4.39
N ALA A 100 -7.40 -9.15 -4.67
CA ALA A 100 -7.92 -9.83 -5.86
C ALA A 100 -7.49 -9.13 -7.15
N LEU A 101 -7.55 -7.80 -7.20
CA LEU A 101 -7.09 -7.01 -8.34
C LEU A 101 -5.58 -7.19 -8.58
N ALA A 102 -4.78 -7.13 -7.52
CA ALA A 102 -3.33 -7.37 -7.59
C ALA A 102 -3.02 -8.77 -8.14
N ASP A 103 -3.74 -9.79 -7.67
CA ASP A 103 -3.61 -11.17 -8.15
C ASP A 103 -3.92 -11.29 -9.65
N ARG A 104 -5.01 -10.69 -10.12
CA ARG A 104 -5.39 -10.68 -11.54
C ARG A 104 -4.38 -9.99 -12.44
N LEU A 105 -3.69 -8.99 -11.93
CA LEU A 105 -2.67 -8.23 -12.67
C LEU A 105 -1.26 -8.78 -12.49
N GLY A 106 -1.06 -9.83 -11.68
CA GLY A 106 0.25 -10.38 -11.37
C GLY A 106 1.13 -9.42 -10.58
N VAL A 107 0.53 -8.51 -9.81
CA VAL A 107 1.25 -7.54 -8.98
C VAL A 107 1.50 -8.13 -7.60
N GLN A 108 2.75 -8.20 -7.21
CA GLN A 108 3.16 -8.54 -5.84
C GLN A 108 3.06 -7.29 -4.96
N ILE A 109 2.17 -7.32 -3.97
CA ILE A 109 1.86 -6.12 -3.15
C ILE A 109 3.04 -5.71 -2.30
N GLY A 110 3.72 -6.64 -1.61
CA GLY A 110 4.87 -6.35 -0.76
C GLY A 110 5.99 -5.61 -1.51
N PRO A 111 6.53 -6.16 -2.60
CA PRO A 111 7.53 -5.48 -3.44
C PRO A 111 7.04 -4.14 -4.03
N ALA A 112 5.77 -4.06 -4.44
CA ALA A 112 5.21 -2.82 -4.98
C ALA A 112 5.14 -1.72 -3.91
N VAL A 113 4.75 -2.07 -2.68
CA VAL A 113 4.74 -1.15 -1.53
C VAL A 113 6.16 -0.69 -1.20
N ALA A 114 7.14 -1.61 -1.16
CA ALA A 114 8.53 -1.28 -0.90
C ALA A 114 9.09 -0.28 -1.91
N ALA A 115 8.90 -0.55 -3.19
CA ALA A 115 9.35 0.34 -4.27
C ALA A 115 8.68 1.73 -4.17
N LYS A 116 7.37 1.75 -3.87
CA LYS A 116 6.65 3.02 -3.72
C LYS A 116 7.09 3.81 -2.49
N MET A 117 7.39 3.15 -1.38
CA MET A 117 7.90 3.79 -0.17
C MET A 117 9.29 4.41 -0.40
N ALA A 118 10.17 3.74 -1.15
CA ALA A 118 11.46 4.30 -1.54
C ALA A 118 11.28 5.60 -2.35
N LEU A 119 10.43 5.57 -3.38
CA LEU A 119 10.11 6.78 -4.17
C LEU A 119 9.50 7.90 -3.33
N ASN A 120 8.65 7.57 -2.36
CA ASN A 120 8.06 8.56 -1.47
C ASN A 120 9.11 9.17 -0.54
N ALA A 121 10.06 8.39 -0.04
CA ALA A 121 11.15 8.90 0.80
C ALA A 121 12.07 9.88 0.04
N GLU A 122 12.30 9.64 -1.26
CA GLU A 122 13.01 10.59 -2.12
C GLU A 122 12.24 11.90 -2.32
N LYS A 123 10.91 11.81 -2.55
CA LYS A 123 10.05 12.97 -2.75
C LYS A 123 9.81 13.79 -1.48
N TYR A 124 9.84 13.14 -0.34
CA TYR A 124 9.54 13.72 0.97
C TYR A 124 10.70 13.46 1.96
N PRO A 125 11.88 14.08 1.77
CA PRO A 125 13.01 13.93 2.69
C PRO A 125 12.61 14.38 4.09
N ALA A 126 12.82 13.54 5.10
CA ALA A 126 12.35 13.77 6.47
C ALA A 126 12.84 15.11 7.06
N GLY A 127 14.05 15.55 6.70
CA GLY A 127 14.61 16.83 7.14
C GLY A 127 13.87 18.06 6.60
N GLN A 128 13.22 17.94 5.44
CA GLN A 128 12.48 19.04 4.79
C GLN A 128 11.01 19.07 5.18
N VAL A 129 10.38 17.90 5.34
CA VAL A 129 8.92 17.80 5.47
C VAL A 129 8.42 17.62 6.89
N ARG A 130 9.32 17.52 7.87
CA ARG A 130 8.94 17.26 9.27
C ARG A 130 7.90 18.28 9.76
N GLY A 131 6.74 17.79 10.21
CA GLY A 131 5.64 18.61 10.73
C GLY A 131 4.83 19.35 9.65
N SER A 132 5.01 19.02 8.36
CA SER A 132 4.27 19.60 7.26
C SER A 132 3.60 18.54 6.41
N SER A 133 2.36 18.79 5.96
CA SER A 133 1.59 17.94 5.06
C SER A 133 1.50 18.51 3.63
N ARG A 134 2.33 19.52 3.29
CA ARG A 134 2.35 20.10 1.95
C ARG A 134 2.83 19.08 0.92
N LYS A 135 2.43 19.26 -0.35
CA LYS A 135 2.95 18.44 -1.46
C LYS A 135 4.44 18.74 -1.68
N TYR A 136 5.19 17.76 -2.20
CA TYR A 136 6.62 17.93 -2.48
C TYR A 136 6.89 19.07 -3.47
N THR A 137 5.97 19.40 -4.36
CA THR A 137 6.03 20.55 -5.27
C THR A 137 5.96 21.92 -4.60
N ASP A 138 5.61 21.96 -3.31
CA ASP A 138 5.44 23.20 -2.54
C ASP A 138 6.67 23.54 -1.70
N TYR A 139 7.79 22.82 -1.87
CA TYR A 139 9.06 23.00 -1.15
C TYR A 139 10.18 23.61 -2.01
N ASP A 140 9.89 24.00 -3.25
CA ASP A 140 10.85 24.68 -4.14
C ASP A 140 11.02 26.17 -3.81
#